data_8aa94bcf107adc8eaae451cc0c429aae
#
_entry.id   8aa94bcf107adc8eaae451cc0c429aae
#
_cell.length_a   1.000
_cell.length_b   1.000
_cell.length_c   1.000
_cell.angle_alpha   90.00
_cell.angle_beta   90.00
_cell.angle_gamma   90.00
#
_symmetry.space_group_name_H-M   'P 1'
#
loop_
_entity.id
_entity.type
_entity.pdbx_description
1 polymer ?
#
loop_
_entity_poly.entity_id
_entity_poly.type
_entity_poly.pdbx_seq_one_letter_code
_entity_poly.pdbx_strand_id
1 'polypeptide(L)'
;MKPSFQNHVRDLVALHDPAIFVVMETHIGGDRAKEIIERIPFQGAIHTDTIGFAGDMWLLWDSDRVEITNLVNTKQEIHVLVKVRSSNLSWFFTTIYASPRLRERYLLWNNLFAIANAHNMPWLMAGDFNELLSANDKLGGRPIIPSRANAFKECLDFCNMADLGFQGPRFTWTNKYDFSSLIEERLDRFFANPDWCMMYPET
;
A
#
# COMPACT_ATOMS: atom_id res chain seq x y z
N MET A 1 10.38 18.86 1.07
CA MET A 1 9.16 18.67 0.27
C MET A 1 8.66 20.02 -0.19
N LYS A 2 8.22 20.16 -1.44
CA LYS A 2 7.77 21.46 -1.98
C LYS A 2 6.44 21.84 -1.33
N PRO A 3 6.11 23.16 -1.17
CA PRO A 3 4.79 23.59 -0.68
C PRO A 3 3.62 23.00 -1.45
N SER A 4 3.83 22.62 -2.72
CA SER A 4 2.87 21.94 -3.57
C SER A 4 2.44 20.56 -3.06
N PHE A 5 3.24 19.83 -2.29
CA PHE A 5 2.87 18.52 -1.75
C PHE A 5 1.77 18.65 -0.68
N GLN A 6 1.95 19.54 0.28
CA GLN A 6 0.95 19.73 1.34
C GLN A 6 -0.39 20.22 0.77
N ASN A 7 -0.36 21.10 -0.23
CA ASN A 7 -1.57 21.55 -0.91
C ASN A 7 -2.23 20.38 -1.65
N HIS A 8 -1.45 19.56 -2.37
CA HIS A 8 -1.98 18.39 -3.07
C HIS A 8 -2.62 17.37 -2.11
N VAL A 9 -1.99 17.10 -0.95
CA VAL A 9 -2.59 16.24 0.08
C VAL A 9 -3.91 16.84 0.60
N ARG A 10 -3.96 18.15 0.87
CA ARG A 10 -5.19 18.82 1.31
C ARG A 10 -6.30 18.73 0.27
N ASP A 11 -5.96 18.90 -1.01
CA ASP A 11 -6.91 18.77 -2.11
C ASP A 11 -7.47 17.36 -2.20
N LEU A 12 -6.62 16.32 -2.08
CA LEU A 12 -7.05 14.92 -2.05
C LEU A 12 -7.93 14.61 -0.84
N VAL A 13 -7.56 15.09 0.34
CA VAL A 13 -8.36 14.91 1.56
C VAL A 13 -9.71 15.61 1.42
N ALA A 14 -9.74 16.83 0.89
CA ALA A 14 -10.99 17.56 0.66
C ALA A 14 -11.90 16.89 -0.38
N LEU A 15 -11.31 16.24 -1.40
CA LEU A 15 -12.05 15.58 -2.47
C LEU A 15 -12.61 14.21 -2.06
N HIS A 16 -11.82 13.42 -1.31
CA HIS A 16 -12.11 12.02 -1.05
C HIS A 16 -12.50 11.72 0.41
N ASP A 17 -12.31 12.67 1.32
CA ASP A 17 -12.59 12.54 2.76
C ASP A 17 -12.13 11.18 3.36
N PRO A 18 -10.85 10.78 3.18
CA PRO A 18 -10.38 9.47 3.62
C PRO A 18 -10.22 9.42 5.14
N ALA A 19 -10.68 8.33 5.76
CA ALA A 19 -10.39 8.06 7.18
C ALA A 19 -8.94 7.59 7.40
N ILE A 20 -8.35 6.96 6.39
CA ILE A 20 -6.96 6.48 6.37
C ILE A 20 -6.30 6.97 5.09
N PHE A 21 -5.08 7.48 5.19
CA PHE A 21 -4.30 7.99 4.08
C PHE A 21 -2.88 7.46 4.12
N VAL A 22 -2.43 6.86 3.03
CA VAL A 22 -1.07 6.30 2.92
C VAL A 22 -0.25 7.13 1.94
N VAL A 23 0.97 7.48 2.34
CA VAL A 23 1.96 8.12 1.47
C VAL A 23 3.17 7.23 1.36
N MET A 24 3.59 6.95 0.14
CA MET A 24 4.75 6.12 -0.16
C MET A 24 5.82 6.94 -0.88
N GLU A 25 7.05 6.44 -0.92
CA GLU A 25 8.20 7.08 -1.58
C GLU A 25 8.49 8.51 -1.09
N THR A 26 8.27 8.76 0.18
CA THR A 26 8.47 10.12 0.72
C THR A 26 9.93 10.55 0.73
N HIS A 27 10.86 9.61 0.81
CA HIS A 27 12.31 9.82 0.96
C HIS A 27 12.64 10.80 2.11
N ILE A 28 11.77 10.89 3.10
CA ILE A 28 11.86 11.79 4.25
C ILE A 28 11.50 11.01 5.51
N GLY A 29 12.51 10.80 6.37
CA GLY A 29 12.35 10.13 7.66
C GLY A 29 12.68 11.05 8.84
N GLY A 30 12.64 10.50 10.05
CA GLY A 30 13.03 11.16 11.27
C GLY A 30 12.19 12.40 11.60
N ASP A 31 12.82 13.40 12.24
CA ASP A 31 12.13 14.61 12.72
C ASP A 31 11.53 15.44 11.58
N ARG A 32 12.14 15.42 10.39
CA ARG A 32 11.60 16.14 9.24
C ARG A 32 10.29 15.53 8.73
N ALA A 33 10.12 14.21 8.82
CA ALA A 33 8.85 13.55 8.51
C ALA A 33 7.77 14.00 9.49
N LYS A 34 8.08 14.02 10.79
CA LYS A 34 7.15 14.49 11.83
C LYS A 34 6.68 15.92 11.59
N GLU A 35 7.61 16.87 11.34
CA GLU A 35 7.27 18.26 11.04
C GLU A 35 6.31 18.42 9.85
N ILE A 36 6.43 17.55 8.84
CA ILE A 36 5.56 17.59 7.67
C ILE A 36 4.21 16.98 7.98
N ILE A 37 4.19 15.83 8.67
CA ILE A 37 3.00 15.11 9.08
C ILE A 37 2.10 16.01 9.96
N GLU A 38 2.68 16.75 10.92
CA GLU A 38 1.96 17.68 11.79
C GLU A 38 1.17 18.78 11.03
N ARG A 39 1.53 19.04 9.77
CA ARG A 39 0.85 20.02 8.92
C ARG A 39 -0.23 19.42 8.01
N ILE A 40 -0.41 18.11 8.05
CA ILE A 40 -1.41 17.36 7.30
C ILE A 40 -2.64 17.17 8.20
N PRO A 41 -3.87 17.20 7.67
CA PRO A 41 -5.10 17.18 8.47
C PRO A 41 -5.45 15.75 8.98
N PHE A 42 -4.51 15.11 9.65
CA PHE A 42 -4.70 13.83 10.35
C PHE A 42 -4.09 13.90 11.73
N GLN A 43 -4.75 13.29 12.73
CA GLN A 43 -4.33 13.34 14.12
C GLN A 43 -3.45 12.14 14.48
N GLY A 44 -3.59 11.02 13.74
CA GLY A 44 -2.77 9.83 13.95
C GLY A 44 -1.78 9.62 12.81
N ALA A 45 -0.59 9.11 13.15
CA ALA A 45 0.45 8.81 12.19
C ALA A 45 1.37 7.68 12.64
N ILE A 46 1.73 6.80 11.71
CA ILE A 46 2.84 5.86 11.81
C ILE A 46 3.73 6.11 10.60
N HIS A 47 5.04 6.14 10.79
CA HIS A 47 5.99 6.21 9.69
C HIS A 47 7.08 5.16 9.87
N THR A 48 7.61 4.67 8.76
CA THR A 48 8.81 3.83 8.75
C THR A 48 10.04 4.72 8.69
N ASP A 49 11.08 4.39 9.47
CA ASP A 49 12.34 5.13 9.41
C ASP A 49 13.16 4.67 8.20
N THR A 50 13.73 5.65 7.49
CA THR A 50 14.64 5.40 6.36
C THR A 50 15.90 4.72 6.85
N ILE A 51 16.18 3.53 6.31
CA ILE A 51 17.52 2.95 6.32
C ILE A 51 18.04 3.02 4.88
N GLY A 52 18.75 4.11 4.54
CA GLY A 52 19.27 4.35 3.19
C GLY A 52 18.23 5.03 2.27
N PHE A 53 18.28 4.73 0.95
CA PHE A 53 17.41 5.32 -0.06
C PHE A 53 16.15 4.50 -0.36
N ALA A 54 15.78 3.53 0.48
CA ALA A 54 14.63 2.67 0.26
C ALA A 54 13.41 3.17 1.06
N GLY A 55 12.39 3.45 0.32
CA GLY A 55 10.99 3.68 0.57
C GLY A 55 10.51 3.93 1.99
N ASP A 56 10.22 5.20 2.29
CA ASP A 56 9.47 5.54 3.50
C ASP A 56 7.99 5.45 3.21
N MET A 57 7.25 4.91 4.17
CA MET A 57 5.79 4.93 4.17
C MET A 57 5.28 5.73 5.36
N TRP A 58 4.24 6.51 5.13
CA TRP A 58 3.47 7.17 6.18
C TRP A 58 2.04 6.64 6.13
N LEU A 59 1.57 6.12 7.23
CA LEU A 59 0.18 5.75 7.45
C LEU A 59 -0.44 6.82 8.35
N LEU A 60 -1.39 7.57 7.83
CA LEU A 60 -2.05 8.69 8.50
C LEU A 60 -3.54 8.36 8.68
N TRP A 61 -4.16 8.81 9.76
CA TRP A 61 -5.58 8.56 9.98
C TRP A 61 -6.27 9.65 10.78
N ASP A 62 -7.57 9.77 10.54
CA ASP A 62 -8.49 10.55 11.34
C ASP A 62 -8.88 9.75 12.59
N SER A 63 -8.38 10.18 13.77
CA SER A 63 -8.63 9.47 15.03
C SER A 63 -10.05 9.64 15.56
N ASP A 64 -10.84 10.54 15.02
CA ASP A 64 -12.26 10.64 15.35
C ASP A 64 -13.09 9.55 14.63
N ARG A 65 -12.59 9.03 13.51
CA ARG A 65 -13.26 8.03 12.66
C ARG A 65 -12.76 6.61 12.91
N VAL A 66 -11.45 6.41 13.11
CA VAL A 66 -10.83 5.11 13.31
C VAL A 66 -9.83 5.13 14.45
N GLU A 67 -9.72 4.01 15.13
CA GLU A 67 -8.66 3.71 16.08
C GLU A 67 -7.68 2.74 15.41
N ILE A 68 -6.39 3.10 15.41
CA ILE A 68 -5.33 2.32 14.80
C ILE A 68 -4.41 1.78 15.88
N THR A 69 -4.23 0.46 15.89
CA THR A 69 -3.23 -0.21 16.73
C THR A 69 -2.12 -0.73 15.83
N ASN A 70 -0.91 -0.18 15.99
CA ASN A 70 0.28 -0.69 15.29
C ASN A 70 0.67 -2.05 15.84
N LEU A 71 0.81 -3.05 14.96
CA LEU A 71 1.17 -4.41 15.32
C LEU A 71 2.63 -4.70 14.97
N VAL A 72 3.00 -4.51 13.72
CA VAL A 72 4.36 -4.72 13.21
C VAL A 72 4.61 -3.75 12.07
N ASN A 73 5.81 -3.22 11.98
CA ASN A 73 6.26 -2.47 10.82
C ASN A 73 7.70 -2.86 10.45
N THR A 74 7.92 -2.96 9.16
CA THR A 74 9.22 -3.14 8.54
C THR A 74 9.46 -2.01 7.54
N LYS A 75 10.57 -2.04 6.82
CA LYS A 75 10.82 -1.09 5.73
C LYS A 75 9.92 -1.27 4.51
N GLN A 76 9.21 -2.42 4.38
CA GLN A 76 8.38 -2.73 3.22
C GLN A 76 6.88 -2.79 3.55
N GLU A 77 6.52 -2.84 4.83
CA GLU A 77 5.14 -3.06 5.25
C GLU A 77 4.85 -2.46 6.63
N ILE A 78 3.63 -1.99 6.82
CA ILE A 78 3.07 -1.61 8.11
C ILE A 78 1.79 -2.42 8.31
N HIS A 79 1.73 -3.18 9.39
CA HIS A 79 0.56 -3.97 9.77
C HIS A 79 -0.15 -3.32 10.94
N VAL A 80 -1.42 -3.04 10.80
CA VAL A 80 -2.24 -2.41 11.83
C VAL A 80 -3.59 -3.09 11.98
N LEU A 81 -4.13 -3.05 13.19
CA LEU A 81 -5.53 -3.30 13.46
C LEU A 81 -6.29 -1.98 13.35
N VAL A 82 -7.30 -1.95 12.50
CA VAL A 82 -8.22 -0.83 12.32
C VAL A 82 -9.51 -1.15 13.06
N LYS A 83 -9.98 -0.22 13.90
CA LYS A 83 -11.30 -0.27 14.51
C LYS A 83 -12.09 0.97 14.12
N VAL A 84 -13.24 0.77 13.47
CA VAL A 84 -14.14 1.86 13.03
C VAL A 84 -14.97 2.31 14.21
N ARG A 85 -14.87 3.58 14.61
CA ARG A 85 -15.52 4.10 15.81
C ARG A 85 -17.05 4.12 15.72
N SER A 86 -17.60 4.38 14.54
CA SER A 86 -19.05 4.49 14.34
C SER A 86 -19.78 3.15 14.34
N SER A 87 -19.10 2.04 13.99
CA SER A 87 -19.72 0.73 13.81
C SER A 87 -19.12 -0.39 14.67
N ASN A 88 -18.02 -0.10 15.37
CA ASN A 88 -17.23 -1.10 16.09
C ASN A 88 -16.65 -2.23 15.21
N LEU A 89 -16.75 -2.13 13.90
CA LEU A 89 -16.11 -3.06 12.97
C LEU A 89 -14.59 -3.00 13.12
N SER A 90 -13.95 -4.14 13.07
CA SER A 90 -12.49 -4.24 13.16
C SER A 90 -11.96 -5.12 12.04
N TRP A 91 -10.86 -4.69 11.43
CA TRP A 91 -10.21 -5.39 10.34
C TRP A 91 -8.71 -5.14 10.34
N PHE A 92 -7.99 -6.04 9.71
CA PHE A 92 -6.54 -5.98 9.59
C PHE A 92 -6.17 -5.19 8.33
N PHE A 93 -5.25 -4.25 8.45
CA PHE A 93 -4.74 -3.47 7.32
C PHE A 93 -3.25 -3.62 7.18
N THR A 94 -2.82 -3.90 5.96
CA THR A 94 -1.41 -3.92 5.61
C THR A 94 -1.16 -2.93 4.49
N THR A 95 -0.37 -1.90 4.75
CA THR A 95 0.16 -1.07 3.66
C THR A 95 1.53 -1.55 3.26
N ILE A 96 1.79 -1.60 1.96
CA ILE A 96 2.96 -2.22 1.35
C ILE A 96 3.65 -1.23 0.41
N TYR A 97 4.98 -1.10 0.59
CA TYR A 97 5.89 -0.58 -0.40
C TYR A 97 6.99 -1.62 -0.62
N ALA A 98 6.74 -2.54 -1.55
CA ALA A 98 7.64 -3.66 -1.80
C ALA A 98 8.93 -3.18 -2.48
N SER A 99 10.05 -3.77 -2.08
CA SER A 99 11.35 -3.43 -2.65
C SER A 99 11.41 -3.72 -4.16
N PRO A 100 12.03 -2.86 -4.99
CA PRO A 100 12.31 -3.18 -6.38
C PRO A 100 13.26 -4.37 -6.53
N ARG A 101 13.97 -4.78 -5.45
CA ARG A 101 14.88 -5.92 -5.42
C ARG A 101 14.13 -7.21 -5.12
N LEU A 102 14.17 -8.16 -6.04
CA LEU A 102 13.45 -9.44 -5.93
C LEU A 102 13.72 -10.19 -4.61
N ARG A 103 14.99 -10.27 -4.16
CA ARG A 103 15.34 -10.96 -2.90
C ARG A 103 14.65 -10.37 -1.67
N GLU A 104 14.48 -9.06 -1.65
CA GLU A 104 13.82 -8.37 -0.54
C GLU A 104 12.31 -8.60 -0.60
N ARG A 105 11.70 -8.67 -1.80
CA ARG A 105 10.28 -9.04 -1.95
C ARG A 105 9.97 -10.45 -1.44
N TYR A 106 10.86 -11.41 -1.61
CA TYR A 106 10.66 -12.73 -1.01
C TYR A 106 10.60 -12.70 0.51
N LEU A 107 11.31 -11.78 1.17
CA LEU A 107 11.17 -11.58 2.61
C LEU A 107 9.77 -11.04 2.94
N LEU A 108 9.28 -10.08 2.16
CA LEU A 108 7.91 -9.57 2.30
C LEU A 108 6.88 -10.70 2.13
N TRP A 109 6.99 -11.53 1.08
CA TRP A 109 6.08 -12.66 0.89
C TRP A 109 6.08 -13.62 2.07
N ASN A 110 7.24 -13.93 2.63
CA ASN A 110 7.36 -14.77 3.82
C ASN A 110 6.70 -14.13 5.06
N ASN A 111 6.82 -12.81 5.22
CA ASN A 111 6.14 -12.11 6.30
C ASN A 111 4.62 -12.17 6.13
N LEU A 112 4.12 -11.97 4.90
CA LEU A 112 2.68 -12.08 4.61
C LEU A 112 2.16 -13.51 4.89
N PHE A 113 2.91 -14.57 4.57
CA PHE A 113 2.57 -15.94 4.95
C PHE A 113 2.48 -16.10 6.48
N ALA A 114 3.43 -15.54 7.23
CA ALA A 114 3.42 -15.61 8.68
C ALA A 114 2.19 -14.89 9.28
N ILE A 115 1.87 -13.71 8.74
CA ILE A 115 0.70 -12.94 9.13
C ILE A 115 -0.60 -13.71 8.81
N ALA A 116 -0.74 -14.26 7.61
CA ALA A 116 -1.91 -15.06 7.22
C ALA A 116 -2.16 -16.26 8.15
N ASN A 117 -1.09 -16.87 8.66
CA ASN A 117 -1.20 -17.97 9.64
C ASN A 117 -1.52 -17.47 11.08
N ALA A 118 -1.30 -16.20 11.37
CA ALA A 118 -1.46 -15.67 12.73
C ALA A 118 -2.87 -15.18 13.04
N HIS A 119 -3.72 -14.92 12.02
CA HIS A 119 -5.08 -14.41 12.23
C HIS A 119 -6.05 -14.83 11.11
N ASN A 120 -7.35 -14.80 11.44
CA ASN A 120 -8.45 -15.03 10.50
C ASN A 120 -9.37 -13.81 10.42
N MET A 121 -8.83 -12.60 10.56
CA MET A 121 -9.63 -11.38 10.53
C MET A 121 -9.91 -10.95 9.09
N PRO A 122 -10.99 -10.15 8.87
CA PRO A 122 -11.13 -9.37 7.63
C PRO A 122 -9.83 -8.60 7.36
N TRP A 123 -9.29 -8.72 6.15
CA TRP A 123 -7.95 -8.19 5.84
C TRP A 123 -7.92 -7.47 4.50
N LEU A 124 -7.40 -6.25 4.50
CA LEU A 124 -7.11 -5.42 3.33
C LEU A 124 -5.61 -5.19 3.23
N MET A 125 -5.06 -5.38 2.04
CA MET A 125 -3.71 -4.98 1.67
C MET A 125 -3.76 -3.87 0.62
N ALA A 126 -2.94 -2.84 0.74
CA ALA A 126 -2.87 -1.76 -0.24
C ALA A 126 -1.44 -1.23 -0.40
N GLY A 127 -1.06 -0.88 -1.62
CA GLY A 127 0.20 -0.23 -1.89
C GLY A 127 0.90 -0.64 -3.18
N ASP A 128 2.19 -0.30 -3.27
CA ASP A 128 3.07 -0.67 -4.37
C ASP A 128 3.73 -2.02 -4.09
N PHE A 129 3.32 -3.03 -4.84
CA PHE A 129 3.87 -4.39 -4.71
C PHE A 129 5.15 -4.62 -5.53
N ASN A 130 5.52 -3.65 -6.39
CA ASN A 130 6.68 -3.75 -7.28
C ASN A 130 6.77 -5.08 -8.04
N GLU A 131 5.61 -5.72 -8.30
CA GLU A 131 5.48 -6.99 -9.02
C GLU A 131 4.20 -7.02 -9.86
N LEU A 132 4.24 -7.80 -10.94
CA LEU A 132 3.15 -7.95 -11.90
C LEU A 132 2.49 -9.32 -11.74
N LEU A 133 1.17 -9.38 -11.86
CA LEU A 133 0.43 -10.64 -11.84
C LEU A 133 0.31 -11.28 -13.24
N SER A 134 0.28 -10.44 -14.28
CA SER A 134 0.06 -10.92 -15.64
C SER A 134 0.69 -9.99 -16.68
N ALA A 135 0.79 -10.47 -17.91
CA ALA A 135 1.23 -9.65 -19.04
C ALA A 135 0.30 -8.45 -19.29
N ASN A 136 -0.95 -8.54 -18.88
CA ASN A 136 -1.92 -7.45 -18.99
C ASN A 136 -1.59 -6.26 -18.09
N ASP A 137 -0.76 -6.43 -17.07
CA ASP A 137 -0.36 -5.38 -16.13
C ASP A 137 0.80 -4.54 -16.66
N LYS A 138 1.22 -4.77 -17.89
CA LYS A 138 2.38 -4.11 -18.49
C LYS A 138 2.12 -3.71 -19.93
N LEU A 139 2.64 -2.55 -20.30
CA LEU A 139 2.79 -2.09 -21.67
C LEU A 139 4.27 -1.83 -21.96
N GLY A 140 4.78 -2.35 -23.08
CA GLY A 140 6.15 -2.11 -23.53
C GLY A 140 7.25 -2.83 -22.72
N GLY A 141 8.49 -2.62 -23.13
CA GLY A 141 9.66 -3.23 -22.51
C GLY A 141 9.76 -4.75 -22.67
N ARG A 142 10.53 -5.39 -21.80
CA ARG A 142 10.72 -6.86 -21.81
C ARG A 142 9.47 -7.57 -21.27
N PRO A 143 9.14 -8.78 -21.77
CA PRO A 143 8.08 -9.60 -21.20
C PRO A 143 8.24 -9.81 -19.70
N ILE A 144 7.11 -10.07 -19.01
CA ILE A 144 7.14 -10.43 -17.59
C ILE A 144 7.91 -11.75 -17.39
N ILE A 145 8.46 -11.93 -16.21
CA ILE A 145 9.14 -13.17 -15.82
C ILE A 145 8.11 -14.06 -15.11
N PRO A 146 7.67 -15.18 -15.73
CA PRO A 146 6.57 -15.98 -15.20
C PRO A 146 6.79 -16.48 -13.77
N SER A 147 8.01 -16.86 -13.42
CA SER A 147 8.32 -17.35 -12.07
C SER A 147 8.12 -16.29 -10.98
N ARG A 148 8.35 -15.02 -11.30
CA ARG A 148 8.11 -13.91 -10.38
C ARG A 148 6.61 -13.66 -10.18
N ALA A 149 5.88 -13.57 -11.29
CA ALA A 149 4.44 -13.41 -11.25
C ALA A 149 3.75 -14.57 -10.50
N ASN A 150 4.19 -15.81 -10.73
CA ASN A 150 3.67 -16.98 -10.03
C ASN A 150 3.96 -16.92 -8.52
N ALA A 151 5.18 -16.57 -8.11
CA ALA A 151 5.50 -16.46 -6.68
C ALA A 151 4.65 -15.39 -5.97
N PHE A 152 4.38 -14.27 -6.65
CA PHE A 152 3.48 -13.25 -6.11
C PHE A 152 2.04 -13.75 -6.03
N LYS A 153 1.56 -14.43 -7.08
CA LYS A 153 0.22 -15.02 -7.09
C LYS A 153 0.07 -16.08 -6.00
N GLU A 154 1.05 -16.99 -5.84
CA GLU A 154 1.06 -17.97 -4.76
C GLU A 154 0.97 -17.33 -3.38
N CYS A 155 1.64 -16.18 -3.18
CA CYS A 155 1.54 -15.43 -1.94
C CYS A 155 0.11 -14.90 -1.71
N LEU A 156 -0.51 -14.31 -2.73
CA LEU A 156 -1.89 -13.80 -2.63
C LEU A 156 -2.89 -14.93 -2.42
N ASP A 157 -2.76 -16.04 -3.16
CA ASP A 157 -3.62 -17.22 -3.03
C ASP A 157 -3.51 -17.82 -1.61
N PHE A 158 -2.30 -17.92 -1.04
CA PHE A 158 -2.10 -18.40 0.33
C PHE A 158 -2.74 -17.46 1.37
N CYS A 159 -2.64 -16.14 1.17
CA CYS A 159 -3.29 -15.15 2.03
C CYS A 159 -4.81 -15.02 1.77
N ASN A 160 -5.36 -15.81 0.84
CA ASN A 160 -6.77 -15.78 0.42
C ASN A 160 -7.20 -14.38 -0.07
N MET A 161 -6.33 -13.70 -0.85
CA MET A 161 -6.51 -12.33 -1.31
C MET A 161 -7.00 -12.26 -2.75
N ALA A 162 -8.05 -11.48 -2.98
CA ALA A 162 -8.56 -11.11 -4.30
C ALA A 162 -8.17 -9.67 -4.65
N ASP A 163 -7.79 -9.42 -5.92
CA ASP A 163 -7.58 -8.06 -6.45
C ASP A 163 -8.92 -7.34 -6.53
N LEU A 164 -9.05 -6.19 -5.88
CA LEU A 164 -10.27 -5.37 -5.89
C LEU A 164 -10.46 -4.58 -7.20
N GLY A 165 -9.51 -4.70 -8.13
CA GLY A 165 -9.56 -3.98 -9.39
C GLY A 165 -9.08 -2.53 -9.26
N PHE A 166 -9.56 -1.68 -10.16
CA PHE A 166 -9.23 -0.24 -10.17
C PHE A 166 -10.31 0.56 -10.89
N GLN A 167 -10.39 1.82 -10.53
CA GLN A 167 -11.12 2.84 -11.29
C GLN A 167 -10.11 3.90 -11.75
N GLY A 168 -10.20 4.34 -13.02
CA GLY A 168 -9.27 5.31 -13.59
C GLY A 168 -8.15 4.68 -14.44
N PRO A 169 -6.94 5.27 -14.47
CA PRO A 169 -5.84 4.79 -15.31
C PRO A 169 -5.45 3.36 -14.98
N ARG A 170 -5.25 2.55 -16.04
CA ARG A 170 -4.86 1.14 -15.90
C ARG A 170 -3.49 0.95 -15.28
N PHE A 171 -2.53 1.80 -15.63
CA PHE A 171 -1.15 1.72 -15.19
C PHE A 171 -0.90 2.79 -14.12
N THR A 172 -0.16 2.43 -13.09
CA THR A 172 0.15 3.30 -11.95
C THR A 172 1.59 3.81 -11.99
N TRP A 173 2.44 3.17 -12.79
CA TRP A 173 3.83 3.56 -12.98
C TRP A 173 4.20 3.69 -14.46
N THR A 174 5.10 4.61 -14.78
CA THR A 174 5.67 4.80 -16.11
C THR A 174 7.13 5.22 -16.04
N ASN A 175 7.93 4.76 -16.98
CA ASN A 175 9.33 5.20 -17.13
C ASN A 175 9.46 6.61 -17.73
N LYS A 176 8.36 7.24 -18.18
CA LYS A 176 8.31 8.59 -18.75
C LYS A 176 9.20 8.82 -19.99
N TYR A 177 9.56 7.74 -20.71
CA TYR A 177 10.24 7.86 -21.99
C TYR A 177 9.27 8.11 -23.15
N ASP A 178 9.85 8.43 -24.34
CA ASP A 178 9.09 8.57 -25.59
C ASP A 178 8.38 7.26 -25.96
N PHE A 179 7.35 7.37 -26.80
CA PHE A 179 6.46 6.27 -27.19
C PHE A 179 7.20 4.99 -27.64
N SER A 180 8.33 5.12 -28.36
CA SER A 180 9.14 3.98 -28.81
C SER A 180 9.83 3.18 -27.69
N SER A 181 9.98 3.79 -26.52
CA SER A 181 10.67 3.22 -25.35
C SER A 181 9.80 3.29 -24.09
N LEU A 182 8.52 3.59 -24.26
CA LEU A 182 7.56 3.68 -23.16
C LEU A 182 7.38 2.34 -22.48
N ILE A 183 7.42 2.36 -21.16
CA ILE A 183 7.05 1.23 -20.30
C ILE A 183 6.06 1.76 -19.27
N GLU A 184 4.93 1.09 -19.16
CA GLU A 184 3.92 1.35 -18.16
C GLU A 184 3.58 0.06 -17.43
N GLU A 185 3.40 0.14 -16.10
CA GLU A 185 3.15 -1.01 -15.24
C GLU A 185 2.08 -0.69 -14.19
N ARG A 186 1.25 -1.68 -13.85
CA ARG A 186 0.29 -1.61 -12.74
C ARG A 186 0.93 -2.26 -11.52
N LEU A 187 1.54 -1.47 -10.65
CA LEU A 187 2.27 -1.89 -9.46
C LEU A 187 1.48 -1.65 -8.17
N ASP A 188 0.70 -0.55 -8.14
CA ASP A 188 -0.16 -0.22 -7.01
C ASP A 188 -1.48 -0.98 -7.10
N ARG A 189 -1.86 -1.64 -6.01
CA ARG A 189 -3.04 -2.50 -5.95
C ARG A 189 -3.69 -2.48 -4.59
N PHE A 190 -4.95 -2.89 -4.59
CA PHE A 190 -5.73 -3.21 -3.40
C PHE A 190 -6.13 -4.68 -3.48
N PHE A 191 -5.86 -5.43 -2.41
CA PHE A 191 -6.27 -6.81 -2.27
C PHE A 191 -7.03 -6.97 -0.97
N ALA A 192 -8.10 -7.78 -0.99
CA ALA A 192 -8.84 -8.09 0.21
C ALA A 192 -9.20 -9.57 0.29
N ASN A 193 -9.35 -10.08 1.51
CA ASN A 193 -9.91 -11.40 1.71
C ASN A 193 -11.45 -11.37 1.66
N PRO A 194 -12.13 -12.52 1.49
CA PRO A 194 -13.59 -12.58 1.39
C PRO A 194 -14.32 -11.95 2.57
N ASP A 195 -13.79 -12.09 3.79
CA ASP A 195 -14.41 -11.54 4.99
C ASP A 195 -14.43 -10.01 4.97
N TRP A 196 -13.36 -9.38 4.44
CA TRP A 196 -13.32 -7.93 4.26
C TRP A 196 -14.29 -7.48 3.14
N CYS A 197 -14.36 -8.22 2.04
CA CYS A 197 -15.31 -7.93 0.95
C CYS A 197 -16.77 -8.07 1.42
N MET A 198 -17.07 -9.01 2.31
CA MET A 198 -18.41 -9.11 2.91
C MET A 198 -18.72 -7.94 3.86
N MET A 199 -17.71 -7.38 4.52
CA MET A 199 -17.86 -6.21 5.40
C MET A 199 -18.11 -4.93 4.61
N TYR A 200 -17.54 -4.82 3.39
CA TYR A 200 -17.64 -3.66 2.50
C TYR A 200 -18.00 -4.09 1.07
N PRO A 201 -19.26 -4.49 0.82
CA PRO A 201 -19.67 -5.09 -0.46
C PRO A 201 -19.73 -4.12 -1.64
N GLU A 202 -19.67 -2.83 -1.39
CA GLU A 202 -19.73 -1.79 -2.44
C GLU A 202 -18.33 -1.29 -2.87
N THR A 203 -17.27 -1.98 -2.52
CA THR A 203 -15.88 -1.58 -2.79
C THR A 203 -15.38 -2.13 -4.11
#